data_23ddeb48636e2e0451122a607ed691fc
#
_entry.id   23ddeb48636e2e0451122a607ed691fc
#
_cell.length_a   1.000
_cell.length_b   1.000
_cell.length_c   1.000
_cell.angle_alpha   90.00
_cell.angle_beta   90.00
_cell.angle_gamma   90.00
#
_symmetry.space_group_name_H-M   'P 1'
#
loop_
_entity.id
_entity.type
_entity.pdbx_description
1 polymer ?
#
loop_
_entity_poly.entity_id
_entity_poly.type
_entity_poly.pdbx_seq_one_letter_code
_entity_poly.pdbx_strand_id
1 'polypeptide(L)' 'AKLVKLADKISNLRDIIASPPADWSAERKQAYFEWAARVVAGLRGVPSGLESLFDGLYARRTEFA' A
#
# COMPACT_ATOMS: atom_id res chain seq x y z
N ALA A 1 1.78 -17.16 -2.78
CA ALA A 1 1.28 -16.73 -3.91
C ALA A 1 0.68 -15.33 -3.90
N LYS A 2 -0.24 -15.01 -4.85
CA LYS A 2 -0.72 -13.64 -5.05
C LYS A 2 -1.45 -13.08 -3.83
N LEU A 3 -2.29 -13.88 -3.18
CA LEU A 3 -3.03 -13.43 -2.00
C LEU A 3 -2.11 -13.04 -0.85
N VAL A 4 -1.08 -13.83 -0.64
CA VAL A 4 -0.11 -13.56 0.43
C VAL A 4 0.64 -12.26 0.14
N LYS A 5 1.07 -12.08 -1.12
CA LYS A 5 1.79 -10.87 -1.51
C LYS A 5 0.90 -9.62 -1.38
N LEU A 6 -0.35 -9.73 -1.79
CA LEU A 6 -1.29 -8.63 -1.69
C LEU A 6 -1.56 -8.27 -0.23
N ALA A 7 -1.80 -9.28 0.61
CA ALA A 7 -2.01 -9.06 2.04
C ALA A 7 -0.78 -8.42 2.69
N ASP A 8 0.41 -8.83 2.28
CA ASP A 8 1.66 -8.26 2.79
C ASP A 8 1.77 -6.77 2.46
N LYS A 9 1.44 -6.38 1.24
CA LYS A 9 1.47 -4.98 0.84
C LYS A 9 0.43 -4.16 1.62
N ILE A 10 -0.75 -4.71 1.82
CA ILE A 10 -1.78 -4.05 2.62
C ILE A 10 -1.29 -3.82 4.04
N SER A 11 -0.71 -4.85 4.65
CA SER A 11 -0.18 -4.75 6.00
C SER A 11 0.90 -3.68 6.09
N ASN A 12 1.82 -3.66 5.12
CA ASN A 12 2.89 -2.67 5.09
C ASN A 12 2.36 -1.24 4.96
N LEU A 13 1.38 -1.03 4.10
CA LEU A 13 0.78 0.30 3.95
C LEU A 13 0.05 0.73 5.21
N ARG A 14 -0.65 -0.18 5.85
CA ARG A 14 -1.35 0.12 7.12
C ARG A 14 -0.34 0.55 8.18
N ASP A 15 0.79 -0.13 8.26
CA ASP A 15 1.82 0.23 9.22
C ASP A 15 2.38 1.62 8.96
N ILE A 16 2.61 1.97 7.70
CA ILE A 16 3.11 3.29 7.34
C ILE A 16 2.10 4.37 7.68
N ILE A 17 0.81 4.10 7.49
CA ILE A 17 -0.24 5.06 7.81
C ILE A 17 -0.40 5.21 9.32
N ALA A 18 -0.39 4.10 10.05
CA ALA A 18 -0.61 4.10 11.50
C ALA A 18 0.62 4.60 12.27
N SER A 19 1.81 4.25 11.79
CA SER A 19 3.06 4.60 12.47
C SER A 19 4.12 4.95 11.42
N PRO A 20 4.03 6.15 10.81
CA PRO A 20 4.98 6.54 9.77
C PRO A 20 6.41 6.51 10.30
N PRO A 21 7.37 5.95 9.54
CA PRO A 21 8.76 5.99 9.95
C PRO A 21 9.22 7.45 10.11
N ALA A 22 9.81 7.76 11.26
CA ALA A 22 10.16 9.13 11.60
C ALA A 22 11.25 9.72 10.68
N ASP A 23 12.11 8.86 10.14
CA ASP A 23 13.20 9.27 9.27
C ASP A 23 12.85 9.29 7.78
N TRP A 24 11.60 8.97 7.43
CA TRP A 24 11.15 9.01 6.05
C TRP A 24 10.55 10.38 5.72
N SER A 25 10.99 10.94 4.61
CA SER A 25 10.39 12.17 4.07
C SER A 25 9.00 11.85 3.50
N ALA A 26 8.20 12.89 3.28
CA ALA A 26 6.91 12.72 2.63
C ALA A 26 7.08 12.13 1.22
N GLU A 27 8.11 12.58 0.49
CA GLU A 27 8.42 12.05 -0.83
C GLU A 27 8.69 10.55 -0.79
N ARG A 28 9.43 10.10 0.21
CA ARG A 28 9.75 8.67 0.33
C ARG A 28 8.50 7.84 0.61
N LYS A 29 7.61 8.35 1.44
CA LYS A 29 6.34 7.69 1.72
C LYS A 29 5.50 7.59 0.46
N GLN A 30 5.40 8.67 -0.31
CA GLN A 30 4.67 8.68 -1.57
C GLN A 30 5.27 7.69 -2.56
N ALA A 31 6.59 7.66 -2.66
CA ALA A 31 7.28 6.73 -3.55
C ALA A 31 6.97 5.28 -3.18
N TYR A 32 6.88 4.98 -1.89
CA TYR A 32 6.54 3.64 -1.43
C TYR A 32 5.12 3.26 -1.85
N PHE A 33 4.16 4.19 -1.69
CA PHE A 33 2.79 3.95 -2.13
C PHE A 33 2.73 3.66 -3.63
N GLU A 34 3.44 4.44 -4.43
CA GLU A 34 3.48 4.24 -5.88
C GLU A 34 4.08 2.89 -6.24
N TRP A 35 5.18 2.52 -5.59
CA TRP A 35 5.81 1.23 -5.81
C TRP A 35 4.86 0.08 -5.46
N ALA A 36 4.18 0.18 -4.31
CA ALA A 36 3.24 -0.84 -3.88
C ALA A 36 2.08 -0.96 -4.88
N ALA A 37 1.62 0.16 -5.43
CA ALA A 37 0.56 0.15 -6.43
C ALA A 37 0.97 -0.61 -7.68
N ARG A 38 2.22 -0.46 -8.10
CA ARG A 38 2.74 -1.20 -9.26
C ARG A 38 2.78 -2.71 -9.00
N VAL A 39 3.21 -3.08 -7.80
CA VAL A 39 3.24 -4.49 -7.42
C VAL A 39 1.83 -5.06 -7.39
N VAL A 40 0.89 -4.33 -6.78
CA VAL A 40 -0.49 -4.79 -6.68
C VAL A 40 -1.15 -4.87 -8.06
N ALA A 41 -0.82 -3.96 -8.96
CA ALA A 41 -1.35 -4.01 -10.32
C ALA A 41 -1.05 -5.35 -10.99
N GLY A 42 0.11 -5.93 -10.72
CA GLY A 42 0.48 -7.24 -11.24
C GLY A 42 -0.20 -8.39 -10.51
N LEU A 43 -0.83 -8.12 -9.36
CA LEU A 43 -1.48 -9.13 -8.55
C LEU A 43 -3.01 -9.10 -8.65
N ARG A 44 -3.56 -8.17 -9.41
CA ARG A 44 -5.01 -8.03 -9.54
C ARG A 44 -5.61 -9.22 -10.27
N GLY A 45 -6.92 -9.43 -10.04
CA GLY A 45 -7.61 -10.58 -10.57
C GLY A 45 -7.80 -11.69 -9.55
N VAL A 46 -7.31 -11.49 -8.33
CA VAL A 46 -7.54 -12.43 -7.23
C VAL A 46 -8.94 -12.17 -6.67
N PRO A 47 -9.81 -13.20 -6.58
CA PRO A 47 -11.17 -13.02 -6.08
C PRO A 47 -11.21 -12.83 -4.57
N SER A 48 -10.93 -11.62 -4.11
CA SER A 48 -10.95 -11.29 -2.69
C SER A 48 -11.26 -9.81 -2.52
N GLY A 49 -11.62 -9.43 -1.30
CA GLY A 49 -11.83 -8.02 -0.96
C GLY A 49 -10.55 -7.24 -0.72
N LEU A 50 -9.40 -7.89 -0.83
CA LEU A 50 -8.12 -7.24 -0.52
C LEU A 50 -7.80 -6.11 -1.48
N GLU A 51 -8.21 -6.21 -2.75
CA GLU A 51 -7.98 -5.13 -3.70
C GLU A 51 -8.67 -3.85 -3.25
N SER A 52 -9.90 -3.96 -2.76
CA SER A 52 -10.62 -2.79 -2.25
C SER A 52 -9.95 -2.21 -1.01
N LEU A 53 -9.44 -3.06 -0.12
CA LEU A 53 -8.70 -2.61 1.05
C LEU A 53 -7.45 -1.87 0.64
N PHE A 54 -6.71 -2.41 -0.34
CA PHE A 54 -5.51 -1.74 -0.83
C PHE A 54 -5.86 -0.38 -1.44
N ASP A 55 -6.90 -0.33 -2.27
CA ASP A 55 -7.29 0.91 -2.92
C ASP A 55 -7.67 1.98 -1.90
N GLY A 56 -8.34 1.60 -0.83
CA GLY A 56 -8.67 2.52 0.26
C GLY A 56 -7.42 3.07 0.96
N LEU A 57 -6.45 2.20 1.20
CA LEU A 57 -5.19 2.61 1.82
C LEU A 57 -4.39 3.51 0.88
N TYR A 58 -4.34 3.16 -0.40
CA TYR A 58 -3.63 3.94 -1.39
C TYR A 58 -4.20 5.35 -1.50
N ALA A 59 -5.53 5.48 -1.42
CA ALA A 59 -6.18 6.78 -1.46
C ALA A 59 -5.75 7.67 -0.30
N ARG A 60 -5.34 7.09 0.82
CA ARG A 60 -4.89 7.85 1.99
C ARG A 60 -3.48 8.41 1.86
N ARG A 61 -2.78 8.11 0.77
CA ARG A 61 -1.42 8.62 0.56
C ARG A 61 -1.34 10.14 0.58
N THR A 62 -2.43 10.81 0.27
CA THR A 62 -2.49 12.27 0.28
C THR A 62 -2.34 12.85 1.68
N GLU A 63 -2.54 12.04 2.72
CA GLU A 63 -2.37 12.48 4.11
C GLU A 63 -0.90 12.81 4.41
N PHE A 64 0.02 12.37 3.55
CA PHE A 64 1.45 12.58 3.74
C PHE A 64 2.03 13.58 2.73
N ALA A 65 1.18 14.17 1.93
CA ALA A 65 1.62 15.11 0.89
C ALA A 65 2.02 16.47 1.48
#